data_e8989740783eb3ce5edae4dff1426b75
#
_entry.id   e8989740783eb3ce5edae4dff1426b75
#
_cell.length_a   1.000
_cell.length_b   1.000
_cell.length_c   1.000
_cell.angle_alpha   90.00
_cell.angle_beta   90.00
_cell.angle_gamma   90.00
#
_symmetry.space_group_name_H-M   'P 1'
#
loop_
_entity.id
_entity.type
_entity.pdbx_description
1 polymer ?
#
loop_
_entity_poly.entity_id
_entity_poly.type
_entity_poly.pdbx_seq_one_letter_code
_entity_poly.pdbx_strand_id
1 'polypeptide(L)'
;MPTRRLPPLRALEAFMRTVRLGSARAAAEEIGLSPSALSRRIGNLEEFVGKKLFTRARQSMQLTDEGHHFYEAVSPHFEALARAVEGQSENLSLLRLHLGVLPLFGSQRLFPRLSELRELHPRLHIDIDTGPHLESRVGDTLDAAIILSRGPDRSLHAVRLDYNKVHAICREDLAKQLGPKPDIELLSKQTFLIHNELPASFEAWKRALGLDDLEPAAIDHYDSGQLILEAAAQGLGIAIMHDDHFRRAGDRRLAELYDVEVESPYSYWFVCKPTALEERPVRLFHDWLVTAGL
;
A
#
# COMPACT_ATOMS: atom_id res chain seq x y z
N MET A 1 -3.10 -38.21 12.21
CA MET A 1 -3.23 -37.20 11.16
C MET A 1 -2.37 -37.60 9.98
N PRO A 2 -2.84 -37.57 8.74
CA PRO A 2 -1.99 -37.90 7.60
C PRO A 2 -0.82 -36.90 7.57
N THR A 3 0.40 -37.40 7.51
CA THR A 3 1.62 -36.58 7.38
C THR A 3 1.55 -35.82 6.06
N ARG A 4 1.32 -34.48 6.10
CA ARG A 4 1.45 -33.61 4.92
C ARG A 4 2.89 -33.67 4.48
N ARG A 5 3.15 -34.20 3.29
CA ARG A 5 4.48 -34.14 2.67
C ARG A 5 4.70 -32.73 2.16
N LEU A 6 5.77 -32.09 2.62
CA LEU A 6 6.25 -30.82 2.06
C LEU A 6 7.24 -31.08 0.93
N PRO A 7 7.28 -30.23 -0.09
CA PRO A 7 8.30 -30.30 -1.12
C PRO A 7 9.69 -30.00 -0.51
N PRO A 8 10.79 -30.48 -1.14
CA PRO A 8 12.12 -30.13 -0.67
C PRO A 8 12.32 -28.60 -0.70
N LEU A 9 12.68 -28.01 0.44
CA LEU A 9 12.84 -26.56 0.58
C LEU A 9 13.80 -25.95 -0.46
N ARG A 10 14.93 -26.64 -0.73
CA ARG A 10 15.89 -26.23 -1.78
C ARG A 10 15.31 -26.25 -3.20
N ALA A 11 14.27 -27.03 -3.45
CA ALA A 11 13.59 -27.06 -4.74
C ALA A 11 12.57 -25.88 -4.85
N LEU A 12 11.88 -25.57 -3.75
CA LEU A 12 11.06 -24.36 -3.65
C LEU A 12 11.91 -23.08 -3.82
N GLU A 13 13.05 -22.99 -3.14
CA GLU A 13 13.99 -21.87 -3.28
C GLU A 13 14.42 -21.68 -4.74
N ALA A 14 14.82 -22.75 -5.41
CA ALA A 14 15.19 -22.69 -6.82
C ALA A 14 14.05 -22.20 -7.72
N PHE A 15 12.81 -22.62 -7.44
CA PHE A 15 11.62 -22.16 -8.13
C PHE A 15 11.38 -20.65 -7.91
N MET A 16 11.32 -20.21 -6.65
CA MET A 16 11.07 -18.82 -6.27
C MET A 16 12.10 -17.85 -6.88
N ARG A 17 13.41 -18.21 -6.81
CA ARG A 17 14.48 -17.40 -7.40
C ARG A 17 14.36 -17.32 -8.92
N THR A 18 13.98 -18.43 -9.59
CA THR A 18 13.80 -18.46 -11.04
C THR A 18 12.64 -17.58 -11.49
N VAL A 19 11.52 -17.60 -10.74
CA VAL A 19 10.38 -16.71 -11.02
C VAL A 19 10.77 -15.24 -10.87
N ARG A 20 11.41 -14.89 -9.75
CA ARG A 20 11.82 -13.51 -9.45
C ARG A 20 12.77 -12.92 -10.49
N LEU A 21 13.75 -13.70 -10.94
CA LEU A 21 14.79 -13.24 -11.86
C LEU A 21 14.44 -13.44 -13.35
N GLY A 22 13.37 -14.18 -13.66
CA GLY A 22 12.95 -14.48 -15.02
C GLY A 22 13.98 -15.28 -15.84
N SER A 23 15.09 -15.73 -15.19
CA SER A 23 16.24 -16.36 -15.82
C SER A 23 16.80 -17.48 -14.96
N ALA A 24 16.80 -18.72 -15.52
CA ALA A 24 17.40 -19.86 -14.84
C ALA A 24 18.91 -19.68 -14.61
N ARG A 25 19.61 -18.99 -15.52
CA ARG A 25 21.04 -18.73 -15.37
C ARG A 25 21.32 -17.78 -14.21
N ALA A 26 20.61 -16.65 -14.16
CA ALA A 26 20.74 -15.69 -13.07
C ALA A 26 20.36 -16.31 -11.71
N ALA A 27 19.28 -17.10 -11.68
CA ALA A 27 18.87 -17.80 -10.47
C ALA A 27 19.92 -18.84 -10.00
N ALA A 28 20.54 -19.57 -10.93
CA ALA A 28 21.59 -20.50 -10.60
C ALA A 28 22.83 -19.80 -10.01
N GLU A 29 23.25 -18.69 -10.62
CA GLU A 29 24.36 -17.87 -10.16
C GLU A 29 24.08 -17.32 -8.74
N GLU A 30 22.89 -16.80 -8.47
CA GLU A 30 22.51 -16.24 -7.16
C GLU A 30 22.57 -17.27 -6.02
N ILE A 31 22.16 -18.52 -6.28
CA ILE A 31 22.15 -19.58 -5.26
C ILE A 31 23.37 -20.53 -5.31
N GLY A 32 24.40 -20.11 -6.05
CA GLY A 32 25.69 -20.85 -6.13
C GLY A 32 25.57 -22.23 -6.80
N LEU A 33 24.72 -22.37 -7.82
CA LEU A 33 24.50 -23.61 -8.55
C LEU A 33 24.92 -23.53 -10.02
N SER A 34 25.20 -24.70 -10.61
CA SER A 34 25.22 -24.81 -12.06
C SER A 34 23.79 -24.77 -12.64
N PRO A 35 23.59 -24.28 -13.89
CA PRO A 35 22.28 -24.29 -14.53
C PRO A 35 21.64 -25.68 -14.62
N SER A 36 22.43 -26.72 -14.76
CA SER A 36 21.96 -28.11 -14.75
C SER A 36 21.47 -28.57 -13.38
N ALA A 37 22.15 -28.13 -12.31
CA ALA A 37 21.73 -28.43 -10.94
C ALA A 37 20.43 -27.69 -10.57
N LEU A 38 20.27 -26.43 -10.98
CA LEU A 38 19.02 -25.67 -10.84
C LEU A 38 17.88 -26.39 -11.57
N SER A 39 18.07 -26.73 -12.86
CA SER A 39 17.05 -27.42 -13.65
C SER A 39 16.61 -28.72 -13.01
N ARG A 40 17.53 -29.48 -12.40
CA ARG A 40 17.22 -30.71 -11.68
C ARG A 40 16.38 -30.43 -10.41
N ARG A 41 16.71 -29.38 -9.65
CA ARG A 41 15.91 -28.99 -8.48
C ARG A 41 14.48 -28.60 -8.86
N ILE A 42 14.32 -27.82 -9.93
CA ILE A 42 12.99 -27.45 -10.45
C ILE A 42 12.24 -28.71 -10.93
N GLY A 43 12.92 -29.61 -11.67
CA GLY A 43 12.33 -30.86 -12.08
C GLY A 43 11.84 -31.73 -10.91
N ASN A 44 12.58 -31.80 -9.83
CA ASN A 44 12.17 -32.49 -8.61
C ASN A 44 10.92 -31.86 -7.96
N LEU A 45 10.80 -30.53 -8.02
CA LEU A 45 9.59 -29.84 -7.54
C LEU A 45 8.39 -30.15 -8.43
N GLU A 46 8.56 -30.07 -9.75
CA GLU A 46 7.51 -30.42 -10.70
C GLU A 46 7.03 -31.87 -10.56
N GLU A 47 7.95 -32.80 -10.33
CA GLU A 47 7.64 -34.20 -10.05
C GLU A 47 6.87 -34.35 -8.73
N PHE A 48 7.27 -33.63 -7.67
CA PHE A 48 6.60 -33.66 -6.38
C PHE A 48 5.16 -33.11 -6.46
N VAL A 49 4.99 -31.99 -7.21
CA VAL A 49 3.67 -31.33 -7.41
C VAL A 49 2.83 -32.08 -8.44
N GLY A 50 3.46 -32.88 -9.30
CA GLY A 50 2.78 -33.61 -10.38
C GLY A 50 2.37 -32.73 -11.58
N LYS A 51 2.92 -31.52 -11.68
CA LYS A 51 2.59 -30.54 -12.72
C LYS A 51 3.85 -29.85 -13.24
N LYS A 52 3.82 -29.44 -14.52
CA LYS A 52 4.84 -28.58 -15.07
C LYS A 52 4.60 -27.13 -14.64
N LEU A 53 5.60 -26.53 -14.01
CA LEU A 53 5.53 -25.16 -13.50
C LEU A 53 6.16 -24.16 -14.46
N PHE A 54 7.08 -24.61 -15.34
CA PHE A 54 7.69 -23.78 -16.36
C PHE A 54 7.53 -24.38 -17.74
N THR A 55 7.35 -23.48 -18.74
CA THR A 55 7.51 -23.79 -20.15
C THR A 55 8.98 -23.57 -20.55
N ARG A 56 9.54 -24.49 -21.36
CA ARG A 56 10.88 -24.36 -21.92
C ARG A 56 10.82 -23.63 -23.25
N ALA A 57 10.97 -22.32 -23.25
CA ALA A 57 11.31 -21.55 -24.46
C ALA A 57 12.83 -21.48 -24.60
N ARG A 58 13.34 -21.39 -25.84
CA ARG A 58 14.76 -21.54 -26.16
C ARG A 58 15.73 -20.61 -25.39
N GLN A 59 15.28 -19.57 -24.70
CA GLN A 59 16.12 -18.65 -23.93
C GLN A 59 15.46 -18.06 -22.66
N SER A 60 14.20 -18.38 -22.34
CA SER A 60 13.53 -17.90 -21.13
C SER A 60 12.72 -19.01 -20.48
N MET A 61 12.66 -18.98 -19.15
CA MET A 61 11.73 -19.81 -18.38
C MET A 61 10.50 -18.96 -18.07
N GLN A 62 9.38 -19.32 -18.66
CA GLN A 62 8.08 -18.69 -18.38
C GLN A 62 7.24 -19.63 -17.53
N LEU A 63 6.49 -19.09 -16.59
CA LEU A 63 5.53 -19.88 -15.83
C LEU A 63 4.43 -20.44 -16.76
N THR A 64 3.98 -21.65 -16.46
CA THR A 64 2.70 -22.18 -16.94
C THR A 64 1.57 -21.57 -16.10
N ASP A 65 0.30 -21.80 -16.50
CA ASP A 65 -0.85 -21.40 -15.68
C ASP A 65 -0.81 -22.08 -14.30
N GLU A 66 -0.43 -23.36 -14.26
CA GLU A 66 -0.20 -24.09 -13.01
C GLU A 66 0.98 -23.52 -12.20
N GLY A 67 2.02 -23.03 -12.91
CA GLY A 67 3.16 -22.35 -12.30
C GLY A 67 2.76 -21.04 -11.64
N HIS A 68 1.90 -20.25 -12.28
CA HIS A 68 1.34 -19.02 -11.72
C HIS A 68 0.51 -19.30 -10.47
N HIS A 69 -0.44 -20.21 -10.54
CA HIS A 69 -1.25 -20.61 -9.39
C HIS A 69 -0.40 -21.16 -8.22
N PHE A 70 0.62 -21.96 -8.54
CA PHE A 70 1.52 -22.48 -7.52
C PHE A 70 2.36 -21.38 -6.88
N TYR A 71 2.86 -20.42 -7.67
CA TYR A 71 3.61 -19.27 -7.18
C TYR A 71 2.77 -18.40 -6.24
N GLU A 72 1.56 -18.02 -6.64
CA GLU A 72 0.64 -17.22 -5.82
C GLU A 72 0.32 -17.92 -4.49
N ALA A 73 0.10 -19.23 -4.53
CA ALA A 73 -0.23 -20.00 -3.32
C ALA A 73 0.97 -20.17 -2.38
N VAL A 74 2.20 -20.26 -2.89
CA VAL A 74 3.38 -20.65 -2.08
C VAL A 74 4.24 -19.44 -1.68
N SER A 75 4.29 -18.39 -2.52
CA SER A 75 5.15 -17.22 -2.31
C SER A 75 4.98 -16.60 -0.91
N PRO A 76 3.77 -16.28 -0.44
CA PRO A 76 3.60 -15.65 0.88
C PRO A 76 4.17 -16.50 2.02
N HIS A 77 3.92 -17.81 1.95
CA HIS A 77 4.37 -18.74 2.99
C HIS A 77 5.87 -19.01 2.96
N PHE A 78 6.47 -19.03 1.76
CA PHE A 78 7.91 -19.16 1.60
C PHE A 78 8.64 -17.93 2.15
N GLU A 79 8.15 -16.74 1.87
CA GLU A 79 8.69 -15.49 2.40
C GLU A 79 8.53 -15.39 3.92
N ALA A 80 7.39 -15.83 4.46
CA ALA A 80 7.17 -15.89 5.91
C ALA A 80 8.17 -16.85 6.58
N LEU A 81 8.45 -18.00 5.96
CA LEU A 81 9.46 -18.95 6.45
C LEU A 81 10.87 -18.32 6.39
N ALA A 82 11.23 -17.66 5.30
CA ALA A 82 12.51 -16.97 5.16
C ALA A 82 12.71 -15.93 6.27
N ARG A 83 11.69 -15.09 6.51
CA ARG A 83 11.68 -14.11 7.63
C ARG A 83 11.87 -14.76 8.99
N ALA A 84 11.17 -15.87 9.26
CA ALA A 84 11.28 -16.59 10.53
C ALA A 84 12.68 -17.15 10.77
N VAL A 85 13.35 -17.64 9.72
CA VAL A 85 14.73 -18.14 9.79
C VAL A 85 15.75 -17.00 9.95
N GLU A 86 15.57 -15.91 9.22
CA GLU A 86 16.41 -14.71 9.32
C GLU A 86 16.32 -14.09 10.73
N GLY A 87 15.14 -14.07 11.34
CA GLY A 87 14.93 -13.58 12.71
C GLY A 87 15.67 -14.36 13.80
N GLN A 88 16.07 -15.60 13.54
CA GLN A 88 16.84 -16.44 14.49
C GLN A 88 18.36 -16.19 14.44
N SER A 89 18.85 -15.46 13.43
CA SER A 89 20.28 -15.11 13.29
C SER A 89 20.61 -13.86 14.12
N GLU A 90 20.61 -13.96 15.42
CA GLU A 90 20.58 -12.83 16.39
C GLU A 90 21.74 -11.83 16.33
N ASN A 91 22.81 -12.04 15.55
CA ASN A 91 24.01 -11.22 15.70
C ASN A 91 24.44 -10.35 14.50
N LEU A 92 23.82 -10.48 13.31
CA LEU A 92 24.19 -9.65 12.14
C LEU A 92 23.04 -9.34 11.18
N SER A 93 21.82 -9.81 11.41
CA SER A 93 20.72 -9.65 10.47
C SER A 93 20.11 -8.24 10.52
N LEU A 94 19.87 -7.67 9.36
CA LEU A 94 19.05 -6.50 9.16
C LEU A 94 17.61 -6.82 9.64
N LEU A 95 17.04 -5.94 10.43
CA LEU A 95 15.63 -6.01 10.79
C LEU A 95 14.82 -5.51 9.60
N ARG A 96 13.93 -6.32 9.06
CA ARG A 96 13.09 -5.94 7.93
C ARG A 96 11.64 -5.80 8.37
N LEU A 97 10.99 -4.75 7.88
CA LEU A 97 9.56 -4.48 8.05
C LEU A 97 8.93 -4.33 6.67
N HIS A 98 7.97 -5.18 6.35
CA HIS A 98 7.14 -5.05 5.14
C HIS A 98 5.92 -4.19 5.48
N LEU A 99 5.95 -2.93 5.07
CA LEU A 99 4.96 -1.93 5.43
C LEU A 99 4.10 -1.57 4.21
N GLY A 100 2.79 -1.80 4.32
CA GLY A 100 1.81 -1.21 3.41
C GLY A 100 1.57 0.26 3.74
N VAL A 101 1.63 1.16 2.76
CA VAL A 101 1.36 2.58 3.00
C VAL A 101 0.72 3.25 1.79
N LEU A 102 -0.27 4.09 2.02
CA LEU A 102 -0.88 4.89 0.96
C LEU A 102 0.12 5.93 0.43
N PRO A 103 0.23 6.14 -0.90
CA PRO A 103 1.27 6.98 -1.51
C PRO A 103 1.36 8.38 -0.94
N LEU A 104 0.22 9.07 -0.70
CA LEU A 104 0.21 10.41 -0.13
C LEU A 104 0.73 10.44 1.30
N PHE A 105 0.30 9.51 2.16
CA PHE A 105 0.83 9.42 3.52
C PHE A 105 2.33 9.14 3.49
N GLY A 106 2.76 8.21 2.65
CA GLY A 106 4.17 7.88 2.48
C GLY A 106 5.01 9.10 2.12
N SER A 107 4.63 9.81 1.06
CA SER A 107 5.40 10.94 0.54
C SER A 107 5.35 12.19 1.43
N GLN A 108 4.19 12.48 2.03
CA GLN A 108 3.97 13.75 2.74
C GLN A 108 4.22 13.67 4.25
N ARG A 109 4.08 12.50 4.86
CA ARG A 109 4.23 12.33 6.32
C ARG A 109 5.37 11.39 6.71
N LEU A 110 5.44 10.20 6.12
CA LEU A 110 6.38 9.18 6.54
C LEU A 110 7.82 9.50 6.09
N PHE A 111 8.04 9.72 4.79
CA PHE A 111 9.40 9.90 4.24
C PHE A 111 10.13 11.11 4.80
N PRO A 112 9.49 12.29 5.02
CA PRO A 112 10.18 13.42 5.63
C PRO A 112 10.75 13.14 7.02
N ARG A 113 10.19 12.17 7.72
CA ARG A 113 10.57 11.79 9.09
C ARG A 113 11.35 10.46 9.19
N LEU A 114 11.49 9.74 8.07
CA LEU A 114 12.10 8.41 8.07
C LEU A 114 13.60 8.42 8.43
N SER A 115 14.29 9.55 8.22
CA SER A 115 15.66 9.75 8.67
C SER A 115 15.80 9.63 10.20
N GLU A 116 14.85 10.15 10.97
CA GLU A 116 14.81 10.05 12.43
C GLU A 116 14.74 8.59 12.90
N LEU A 117 13.87 7.80 12.24
CA LEU A 117 13.77 6.37 12.52
C LEU A 117 15.07 5.62 12.21
N ARG A 118 15.75 5.98 11.10
CA ARG A 118 17.03 5.36 10.72
C ARG A 118 18.16 5.71 11.66
N GLU A 119 18.18 6.92 12.21
CA GLU A 119 19.14 7.32 13.24
C GLU A 119 18.93 6.56 14.56
N LEU A 120 17.68 6.40 14.97
CA LEU A 120 17.30 5.65 16.18
C LEU A 120 17.54 4.14 16.01
N HIS A 121 17.26 3.62 14.83
CA HIS A 121 17.29 2.19 14.52
C HIS A 121 18.03 1.90 13.20
N PRO A 122 19.37 2.06 13.16
CA PRO A 122 20.13 1.94 11.89
C PRO A 122 20.02 0.57 11.20
N ARG A 123 19.58 -0.44 11.95
CA ARG A 123 19.41 -1.82 11.44
C ARG A 123 17.99 -2.11 10.95
N LEU A 124 17.05 -1.19 11.16
CA LEU A 124 15.67 -1.35 10.70
C LEU A 124 15.55 -0.87 9.24
N HIS A 125 15.25 -1.79 8.36
CA HIS A 125 14.95 -1.54 6.95
C HIS A 125 13.46 -1.74 6.71
N ILE A 126 12.88 -0.85 5.90
CA ILE A 126 11.46 -0.88 5.57
C ILE A 126 11.32 -1.12 4.07
N ASP A 127 10.65 -2.21 3.73
CA ASP A 127 10.20 -2.50 2.38
C ASP A 127 8.76 -1.98 2.25
N ILE A 128 8.55 -1.01 1.36
CA ILE A 128 7.27 -0.30 1.22
C ILE A 128 6.47 -0.85 0.06
N ASP A 129 5.22 -1.17 0.34
CA ASP A 129 4.22 -1.61 -0.64
C ASP A 129 3.06 -0.59 -0.68
N THR A 130 2.71 -0.13 -1.87
CA THR A 130 1.62 0.84 -2.09
C THR A 130 0.44 0.24 -2.86
N GLY A 131 0.39 -1.08 -2.98
CA GLY A 131 -0.67 -1.80 -3.69
C GLY A 131 -2.05 -1.64 -3.05
N PRO A 132 -3.10 -2.14 -3.72
CA PRO A 132 -4.46 -2.06 -3.21
C PRO A 132 -4.69 -3.00 -2.01
N HIS A 133 -5.81 -2.77 -1.32
CA HIS A 133 -6.31 -3.65 -0.25
C HIS A 133 -5.29 -3.93 0.86
N LEU A 134 -4.58 -2.90 1.32
CA LEU A 134 -3.52 -3.02 2.32
C LEU A 134 -3.98 -3.72 3.59
N GLU A 135 -5.18 -3.39 4.09
CA GLU A 135 -5.71 -3.95 5.35
C GLU A 135 -5.86 -5.48 5.29
N SER A 136 -6.40 -6.00 4.21
CA SER A 136 -6.62 -7.45 4.06
C SER A 136 -5.33 -8.25 3.88
N ARG A 137 -4.23 -7.58 3.54
CA ARG A 137 -2.91 -8.19 3.35
C ARG A 137 -2.07 -8.23 4.62
N VAL A 138 -2.53 -7.58 5.70
CA VAL A 138 -1.84 -7.55 7.00
C VAL A 138 -1.84 -8.96 7.64
N GLY A 139 -0.65 -9.43 7.95
CA GLY A 139 -0.40 -10.76 8.52
C GLY A 139 -0.32 -11.87 7.47
N ASP A 140 -0.32 -11.51 6.18
CA ASP A 140 -0.04 -12.41 5.07
C ASP A 140 1.21 -11.92 4.31
N THR A 141 1.11 -10.88 3.50
CA THR A 141 2.24 -10.30 2.75
C THR A 141 2.81 -9.03 3.39
N LEU A 142 2.09 -8.42 4.33
CA LEU A 142 2.50 -7.22 5.06
C LEU A 142 2.58 -7.52 6.56
N ASP A 143 3.62 -7.01 7.21
CA ASP A 143 3.75 -7.09 8.67
C ASP A 143 2.83 -6.05 9.34
N ALA A 144 2.73 -4.88 8.74
CA ALA A 144 1.86 -3.78 9.17
C ALA A 144 1.42 -2.93 7.97
N ALA A 145 0.40 -2.10 8.17
CA ALA A 145 -0.01 -1.13 7.17
C ALA A 145 -0.46 0.20 7.79
N ILE A 146 -0.35 1.26 7.00
CA ILE A 146 -1.00 2.55 7.26
C ILE A 146 -2.12 2.71 6.25
N ILE A 147 -3.35 2.67 6.74
CA ILE A 147 -4.58 2.68 5.95
C ILE A 147 -5.40 3.93 6.25
N LEU A 148 -6.29 4.29 5.35
CA LEU A 148 -7.28 5.34 5.53
C LEU A 148 -8.67 4.70 5.61
N SER A 149 -9.31 4.75 6.79
CA SER A 149 -10.53 4.01 7.07
C SER A 149 -11.41 4.75 8.07
N ARG A 150 -12.71 4.42 8.11
CA ARG A 150 -13.64 4.82 9.17
C ARG A 150 -13.40 4.09 10.49
N GLY A 151 -12.79 2.93 10.40
CA GLY A 151 -12.42 2.05 11.50
C GLY A 151 -11.90 0.74 10.93
N PRO A 152 -10.71 0.32 11.32
CA PRO A 152 -10.10 -0.93 10.87
C PRO A 152 -10.83 -2.15 11.41
N ASP A 153 -10.51 -3.32 10.85
CA ASP A 153 -11.01 -4.61 11.31
C ASP A 153 -10.65 -4.82 12.80
N ARG A 154 -11.63 -5.26 13.58
CA ARG A 154 -11.49 -5.46 15.03
C ARG A 154 -10.51 -6.57 15.42
N SER A 155 -10.14 -7.44 14.50
CA SER A 155 -9.13 -8.48 14.72
C SER A 155 -7.71 -7.96 14.66
N LEU A 156 -7.51 -6.73 14.17
CA LEU A 156 -6.22 -6.07 14.09
C LEU A 156 -5.94 -5.21 15.33
N HIS A 157 -4.68 -5.11 15.69
CA HIS A 157 -4.22 -4.00 16.53
C HIS A 157 -4.23 -2.73 15.68
N ALA A 158 -4.85 -1.68 16.17
CA ALA A 158 -5.01 -0.45 15.43
C ALA A 158 -4.71 0.78 16.29
N VAL A 159 -3.94 1.70 15.75
CA VAL A 159 -3.66 3.01 16.35
C VAL A 159 -4.11 4.09 15.39
N ARG A 160 -5.00 4.96 15.85
CA ARG A 160 -5.43 6.12 15.08
C ARG A 160 -4.33 7.16 15.06
N LEU A 161 -3.94 7.60 13.87
CA LEU A 161 -2.82 8.52 13.68
C LEU A 161 -3.27 9.98 13.62
N ASP A 162 -4.51 10.24 13.20
CA ASP A 162 -4.99 11.60 13.01
C ASP A 162 -6.51 11.77 13.13
N TYR A 163 -6.89 13.06 13.12
CA TYR A 163 -8.25 13.55 12.97
C TYR A 163 -8.22 14.56 11.81
N ASN A 164 -8.71 14.16 10.65
CA ASN A 164 -8.66 14.99 9.45
C ASN A 164 -9.96 15.78 9.22
N LYS A 165 -9.80 16.87 8.47
CA LYS A 165 -10.92 17.63 7.90
C LYS A 165 -10.99 17.38 6.41
N VAL A 166 -12.15 17.54 5.83
CA VAL A 166 -12.42 17.43 4.41
C VAL A 166 -12.57 18.83 3.82
N HIS A 167 -11.89 19.08 2.73
CA HIS A 167 -11.98 20.31 1.96
C HIS A 167 -12.29 20.02 0.50
N ALA A 168 -12.99 20.95 -0.15
CA ALA A 168 -13.05 20.99 -1.59
C ALA A 168 -11.94 21.89 -2.10
N ILE A 169 -11.14 21.40 -3.04
CA ILE A 169 -10.05 22.13 -3.67
C ILE A 169 -10.18 22.10 -5.18
N CYS A 170 -9.77 23.16 -5.83
CA CYS A 170 -9.74 23.23 -7.28
C CYS A 170 -8.64 24.19 -7.74
N ARG A 171 -8.48 24.34 -9.04
CA ARG A 171 -7.56 25.33 -9.58
C ARG A 171 -8.01 26.75 -9.20
N GLU A 172 -7.07 27.62 -8.89
CA GLU A 172 -7.29 28.97 -8.36
C GLU A 172 -8.25 29.83 -9.22
N ASP A 173 -8.17 29.72 -10.54
CA ASP A 173 -9.05 30.45 -11.45
C ASP A 173 -10.51 29.97 -11.38
N LEU A 174 -10.72 28.66 -11.21
CA LEU A 174 -12.06 28.09 -11.00
C LEU A 174 -12.62 28.54 -9.64
N ALA A 175 -11.81 28.52 -8.59
CA ALA A 175 -12.24 29.02 -7.28
C ALA A 175 -12.69 30.49 -7.32
N LYS A 176 -11.98 31.33 -8.07
CA LYS A 176 -12.38 32.73 -8.29
C LYS A 176 -13.70 32.86 -9.06
N GLN A 177 -13.94 31.98 -10.05
CA GLN A 177 -15.21 31.95 -10.82
C GLN A 177 -16.39 31.52 -9.98
N LEU A 178 -16.21 30.53 -9.10
CA LEU A 178 -17.23 30.01 -8.20
C LEU A 178 -17.55 30.97 -7.05
N GLY A 179 -16.63 31.87 -6.74
CA GLY A 179 -16.81 32.89 -5.71
C GLY A 179 -16.70 32.37 -4.28
N PRO A 180 -16.88 33.26 -3.29
CA PRO A 180 -16.61 32.92 -1.89
C PRO A 180 -17.78 32.23 -1.16
N LYS A 181 -18.93 32.07 -1.80
CA LYS A 181 -20.13 31.45 -1.23
C LYS A 181 -20.61 30.31 -2.12
N PRO A 182 -21.08 29.21 -1.52
CA PRO A 182 -21.67 28.11 -2.26
C PRO A 182 -22.85 28.56 -3.13
N ASP A 183 -22.82 28.18 -4.40
CA ASP A 183 -23.91 28.39 -5.37
C ASP A 183 -24.16 27.05 -6.07
N ILE A 184 -25.34 26.47 -5.81
CA ILE A 184 -25.72 25.15 -6.30
C ILE A 184 -25.78 25.11 -7.85
N GLU A 185 -26.22 26.21 -8.49
CA GLU A 185 -26.31 26.27 -9.96
C GLU A 185 -24.94 26.31 -10.62
N LEU A 186 -23.95 26.96 -9.99
CA LEU A 186 -22.57 26.97 -10.47
C LEU A 186 -21.86 25.62 -10.20
N LEU A 187 -22.09 25.04 -9.02
CA LEU A 187 -21.49 23.77 -8.63
C LEU A 187 -22.04 22.59 -9.43
N SER A 188 -23.35 22.62 -9.77
CA SER A 188 -23.96 21.56 -10.59
C SER A 188 -23.40 21.47 -12.01
N LYS A 189 -22.72 22.50 -12.48
CA LYS A 189 -22.06 22.52 -13.79
C LYS A 189 -20.60 21.99 -13.74
N GLN A 190 -20.10 21.65 -12.56
CA GLN A 190 -18.74 21.21 -12.36
C GLN A 190 -18.62 19.68 -12.31
N THR A 191 -17.44 19.20 -12.65
CA THR A 191 -17.03 17.80 -12.39
C THR A 191 -16.42 17.72 -10.98
N PHE A 192 -16.80 16.71 -10.20
CA PHE A 192 -16.18 16.42 -8.92
C PHE A 192 -15.24 15.22 -9.04
N LEU A 193 -14.06 15.32 -8.40
CA LEU A 193 -13.01 14.31 -8.41
C LEU A 193 -13.00 13.62 -7.05
N ILE A 194 -13.39 12.35 -7.01
CA ILE A 194 -13.64 11.64 -5.75
C ILE A 194 -12.82 10.35 -5.70
N HIS A 195 -12.27 10.07 -4.53
CA HIS A 195 -11.57 8.81 -4.29
C HIS A 195 -12.59 7.66 -4.14
N ASN A 196 -12.38 6.57 -4.88
CA ASN A 196 -13.27 5.39 -4.90
C ASN A 196 -13.62 4.87 -3.51
N GLU A 197 -12.63 4.83 -2.62
CA GLU A 197 -12.80 4.28 -1.26
C GLU A 197 -13.31 5.31 -0.24
N LEU A 198 -13.44 6.59 -0.63
CA LEU A 198 -13.79 7.68 0.29
C LEU A 198 -15.07 8.46 -0.10
N PRO A 199 -16.13 7.82 -0.60
CA PRO A 199 -17.31 8.52 -1.11
C PRO A 199 -18.04 9.34 -0.02
N ALA A 200 -17.95 8.91 1.24
CA ALA A 200 -18.58 9.62 2.33
C ALA A 200 -17.97 10.99 2.64
N SER A 201 -16.76 11.27 2.17
CA SER A 201 -16.16 12.61 2.31
C SER A 201 -16.93 13.65 1.52
N PHE A 202 -17.35 13.32 0.29
CA PHE A 202 -18.19 14.21 -0.53
C PHE A 202 -19.56 14.47 0.10
N GLU A 203 -20.21 13.41 0.60
CA GLU A 203 -21.49 13.55 1.27
C GLU A 203 -21.39 14.38 2.57
N ALA A 204 -20.32 14.22 3.33
CA ALA A 204 -20.06 15.02 4.52
C ALA A 204 -19.88 16.50 4.16
N TRP A 205 -19.13 16.79 3.09
CA TRP A 205 -18.92 18.15 2.62
C TRP A 205 -20.22 18.79 2.11
N LYS A 206 -21.01 18.11 1.27
CA LYS A 206 -22.31 18.60 0.82
C LYS A 206 -23.23 18.98 1.99
N ARG A 207 -23.36 18.06 2.95
CA ARG A 207 -24.21 18.26 4.14
C ARG A 207 -23.78 19.45 4.97
N ALA A 208 -22.48 19.63 5.18
CA ALA A 208 -21.94 20.76 5.97
C ALA A 208 -22.24 22.11 5.33
N LEU A 209 -22.40 22.17 4.01
CA LEU A 209 -22.76 23.37 3.26
C LEU A 209 -24.27 23.53 3.01
N GLY A 210 -25.10 22.58 3.45
CA GLY A 210 -26.53 22.56 3.12
C GLY A 210 -26.81 22.34 1.64
N LEU A 211 -25.96 21.59 0.96
CA LEU A 211 -26.02 21.29 -0.48
C LEU A 211 -26.43 19.82 -0.73
N ASP A 212 -27.33 19.28 0.11
CA ASP A 212 -27.72 17.87 0.00
C ASP A 212 -28.31 17.53 -1.39
N ASP A 213 -28.99 18.50 -2.02
CA ASP A 213 -29.58 18.36 -3.36
C ASP A 213 -28.58 18.66 -4.52
N LEU A 214 -27.32 18.84 -4.23
CA LEU A 214 -26.30 19.09 -5.28
C LEU A 214 -26.10 17.82 -6.13
N GLU A 215 -26.45 17.92 -7.41
CA GLU A 215 -26.17 16.95 -8.45
C GLU A 215 -25.11 17.55 -9.39
N PRO A 216 -23.84 17.09 -9.32
CA PRO A 216 -22.78 17.56 -10.23
C PRO A 216 -23.03 17.18 -11.69
N ALA A 217 -22.44 17.94 -12.64
CA ALA A 217 -22.46 17.57 -14.06
C ALA A 217 -21.83 16.19 -14.31
N ALA A 218 -20.77 15.86 -13.56
CA ALA A 218 -20.12 14.57 -13.55
C ALA A 218 -19.38 14.31 -12.24
N ILE A 219 -19.13 13.04 -11.95
CA ILE A 219 -18.21 12.61 -10.89
C ILE A 219 -17.18 11.68 -11.51
N ASP A 220 -15.94 12.10 -11.47
CA ASP A 220 -14.80 11.27 -11.88
C ASP A 220 -14.20 10.57 -10.66
N HIS A 221 -14.01 9.26 -10.80
CA HIS A 221 -13.55 8.40 -9.75
C HIS A 221 -12.09 8.03 -9.92
N TYR A 222 -11.33 8.14 -8.83
CA TYR A 222 -9.89 7.83 -8.78
C TYR A 222 -9.60 6.87 -7.63
N ASP A 223 -8.57 6.05 -7.78
CA ASP A 223 -8.02 5.16 -6.73
C ASP A 223 -6.77 5.74 -6.06
N SER A 224 -6.34 6.92 -6.47
CA SER A 224 -5.13 7.59 -5.99
C SER A 224 -5.38 9.05 -5.65
N GLY A 225 -5.22 9.39 -4.37
CA GLY A 225 -5.30 10.79 -3.90
C GLY A 225 -4.23 11.68 -4.55
N GLN A 226 -3.08 11.13 -4.94
CA GLN A 226 -2.04 11.89 -5.64
C GLN A 226 -2.47 12.29 -7.05
N LEU A 227 -3.17 11.40 -7.76
CA LEU A 227 -3.75 11.71 -9.07
C LEU A 227 -4.91 12.71 -8.96
N ILE A 228 -5.71 12.65 -7.91
CA ILE A 228 -6.78 13.63 -7.65
C ILE A 228 -6.18 15.03 -7.47
N LEU A 229 -5.12 15.18 -6.68
CA LEU A 229 -4.43 16.47 -6.50
C LEU A 229 -3.93 17.04 -7.84
N GLU A 230 -3.28 16.23 -8.66
CA GLU A 230 -2.79 16.67 -9.96
C GLU A 230 -3.94 16.98 -10.92
N ALA A 231 -5.00 16.16 -10.96
CA ALA A 231 -6.19 16.41 -11.78
C ALA A 231 -6.85 17.75 -11.43
N ALA A 232 -6.99 18.05 -10.14
CA ALA A 232 -7.52 19.35 -9.69
C ALA A 232 -6.60 20.50 -10.09
N ALA A 233 -5.28 20.34 -9.97
CA ALA A 233 -4.29 21.34 -10.37
C ALA A 233 -4.28 21.60 -11.89
N GLN A 234 -4.59 20.60 -12.70
CA GLN A 234 -4.81 20.74 -14.14
C GLN A 234 -6.17 21.34 -14.51
N GLY A 235 -7.05 21.56 -13.52
CA GLY A 235 -8.37 22.16 -13.75
C GLY A 235 -9.42 21.19 -14.29
N LEU A 236 -9.26 19.90 -14.04
CA LEU A 236 -10.24 18.89 -14.48
C LEU A 236 -11.51 18.88 -13.64
N GLY A 237 -11.50 19.52 -12.45
CA GLY A 237 -12.69 19.60 -11.59
C GLY A 237 -12.38 20.05 -10.18
N ILE A 238 -13.36 19.83 -9.30
CA ILE A 238 -13.30 20.10 -7.86
C ILE A 238 -12.98 18.79 -7.14
N ALA A 239 -11.86 18.74 -6.43
CA ALA A 239 -11.45 17.55 -5.67
C ALA A 239 -11.92 17.65 -4.21
N ILE A 240 -12.41 16.54 -3.67
CA ILE A 240 -12.72 16.40 -2.25
C ILE A 240 -11.54 15.67 -1.59
N MET A 241 -10.80 16.40 -0.76
CA MET A 241 -9.55 15.94 -0.19
C MET A 241 -9.46 16.20 1.31
N HIS A 242 -8.54 15.52 1.98
CA HIS A 242 -8.19 15.86 3.35
C HIS A 242 -7.32 17.13 3.38
N ASP A 243 -7.53 17.97 4.40
CA ASP A 243 -6.84 19.25 4.60
C ASP A 243 -5.32 19.13 4.52
N ASP A 244 -4.77 18.17 5.22
CA ASP A 244 -3.33 17.99 5.27
C ASP A 244 -2.72 17.59 3.92
N HIS A 245 -3.44 16.85 3.08
CA HIS A 245 -2.98 16.51 1.73
C HIS A 245 -2.79 17.75 0.87
N PHE A 246 -3.74 18.67 0.92
CA PHE A 246 -3.70 19.93 0.20
C PHE A 246 -2.59 20.85 0.73
N ARG A 247 -2.57 21.09 2.05
CA ARG A 247 -1.60 21.99 2.68
C ARG A 247 -0.17 21.49 2.52
N ARG A 248 0.06 20.18 2.65
CA ARG A 248 1.39 19.58 2.49
C ARG A 248 1.85 19.51 1.03
N ALA A 249 0.92 19.44 0.07
CA ALA A 249 1.26 19.50 -1.34
C ALA A 249 1.92 20.82 -1.71
N GLY A 250 1.50 21.93 -1.08
CA GLY A 250 2.07 23.24 -1.30
C GLY A 250 1.95 23.76 -2.75
N ASP A 251 1.01 23.17 -3.51
CA ASP A 251 0.84 23.50 -4.92
C ASP A 251 0.08 24.83 -5.08
N ARG A 252 0.79 25.84 -5.57
CA ARG A 252 0.25 27.18 -5.75
C ARG A 252 -0.82 27.29 -6.84
N ARG A 253 -1.02 26.27 -7.65
CA ARG A 253 -2.10 26.21 -8.65
C ARG A 253 -3.45 25.95 -8.02
N LEU A 254 -3.47 25.37 -6.82
CA LEU A 254 -4.66 24.96 -6.10
C LEU A 254 -5.11 26.01 -5.10
N ALA A 255 -6.40 26.12 -4.94
CA ALA A 255 -7.07 26.89 -3.90
C ALA A 255 -8.16 26.07 -3.22
N GLU A 256 -8.35 26.35 -1.95
CA GLU A 256 -9.49 25.84 -1.18
C GLU A 256 -10.76 26.54 -1.63
N LEU A 257 -11.82 25.76 -1.82
CA LEU A 257 -13.13 26.25 -2.19
C LEU A 257 -14.02 26.28 -0.94
N TYR A 258 -14.35 27.48 -0.51
CA TYR A 258 -15.09 27.78 0.71
C TYR A 258 -14.33 27.45 2.00
N ASP A 259 -14.36 28.38 2.94
CA ASP A 259 -13.73 28.23 4.27
C ASP A 259 -14.74 27.55 5.24
N VAL A 260 -14.86 26.23 5.10
CA VAL A 260 -15.76 25.41 5.94
C VAL A 260 -15.02 24.22 6.50
N GLU A 261 -14.98 24.13 7.82
CA GLU A 261 -14.41 22.99 8.53
C GLU A 261 -15.40 21.81 8.55
N VAL A 262 -15.06 20.75 7.84
CA VAL A 262 -15.85 19.52 7.78
C VAL A 262 -15.02 18.37 8.34
N GLU A 263 -15.46 17.75 9.43
CA GLU A 263 -14.80 16.57 9.96
C GLU A 263 -14.85 15.42 8.95
N SER A 264 -13.69 14.82 8.70
CA SER A 264 -13.61 13.64 7.84
C SER A 264 -14.20 12.41 8.54
N PRO A 265 -15.04 11.64 7.84
CA PRO A 265 -15.47 10.33 8.33
C PRO A 265 -14.33 9.29 8.33
N TYR A 266 -13.17 9.61 7.77
CA TYR A 266 -12.02 8.73 7.66
C TYR A 266 -10.83 9.29 8.41
N SER A 267 -9.99 8.39 8.93
CA SER A 267 -8.72 8.72 9.58
C SER A 267 -7.64 7.77 9.10
N TYR A 268 -6.40 8.20 9.21
CA TYR A 268 -5.27 7.30 9.07
C TYR A 268 -5.12 6.42 10.30
N TRP A 269 -4.86 5.16 10.06
CA TRP A 269 -4.66 4.15 11.07
C TRP A 269 -3.40 3.35 10.76
N PHE A 270 -2.56 3.14 11.77
CA PHE A 270 -1.60 2.07 11.76
C PHE A 270 -2.31 0.78 12.16
N VAL A 271 -2.11 -0.29 11.41
CA VAL A 271 -2.71 -1.60 11.68
C VAL A 271 -1.68 -2.71 11.54
N CYS A 272 -1.74 -3.69 12.43
CA CYS A 272 -0.97 -4.93 12.35
C CYS A 272 -1.72 -6.08 13.04
N LYS A 273 -1.28 -7.33 12.87
CA LYS A 273 -1.77 -8.42 13.72
C LYS A 273 -1.32 -8.19 15.16
N PRO A 274 -2.14 -8.50 16.19
CA PRO A 274 -1.71 -8.33 17.59
C PRO A 274 -0.39 -9.04 17.91
N THR A 275 -0.18 -10.23 17.35
CA THR A 275 1.06 -11.00 17.51
C THR A 275 2.28 -10.37 16.84
N ALA A 276 2.09 -9.55 15.79
CA ALA A 276 3.18 -8.88 15.12
C ALA A 276 3.88 -7.83 15.98
N LEU A 277 3.21 -7.29 17.01
CA LEU A 277 3.84 -6.40 18.00
C LEU A 277 4.91 -7.10 18.86
N GLU A 278 4.92 -8.42 18.93
CA GLU A 278 5.98 -9.20 19.56
C GLU A 278 7.25 -9.20 18.68
N GLU A 279 7.10 -9.00 17.38
CA GLU A 279 8.19 -8.92 16.42
C GLU A 279 8.91 -7.58 16.53
N ARG A 280 10.23 -7.66 16.68
CA ARG A 280 11.06 -6.47 16.91
C ARG A 280 10.93 -5.38 15.84
N PRO A 281 10.91 -5.69 14.52
CA PRO A 281 10.75 -4.67 13.47
C PRO A 281 9.44 -3.88 13.59
N VAL A 282 8.32 -4.59 13.78
CA VAL A 282 6.99 -3.98 13.90
C VAL A 282 6.92 -3.11 15.15
N ARG A 283 7.39 -3.61 16.30
CA ARG A 283 7.37 -2.86 17.56
C ARG A 283 8.21 -1.58 17.48
N LEU A 284 9.43 -1.64 16.94
CA LEU A 284 10.28 -0.45 16.81
C LEU A 284 9.64 0.62 15.94
N PHE A 285 9.03 0.21 14.83
CA PHE A 285 8.32 1.12 13.95
C PHE A 285 7.06 1.70 14.61
N HIS A 286 6.25 0.85 15.24
CA HIS A 286 5.05 1.25 15.98
C HIS A 286 5.36 2.29 17.06
N ASP A 287 6.34 2.01 17.92
CA ASP A 287 6.70 2.88 19.05
C ASP A 287 7.22 4.24 18.55
N TRP A 288 8.03 4.22 17.49
CA TRP A 288 8.46 5.45 16.83
C TRP A 288 7.28 6.21 16.22
N LEU A 289 6.40 5.55 15.48
CA LEU A 289 5.26 6.17 14.79
C LEU A 289 4.34 6.90 15.78
N VAL A 290 4.02 6.25 16.89
CA VAL A 290 3.19 6.81 17.95
C VAL A 290 3.86 8.03 18.61
N THR A 291 5.19 7.95 18.83
CA THR A 291 5.94 9.04 19.46
C THR A 291 6.17 10.22 18.50
N ALA A 292 6.34 9.93 17.22
CA ALA A 292 6.59 10.93 16.18
C ALA A 292 5.38 11.83 15.90
N GLY A 293 4.15 11.39 16.21
CA GLY A 293 2.94 12.18 15.97
C GLY A 293 2.69 12.41 14.47
N LEU A 294 2.83 11.38 13.69
CA LEU A 294 2.71 11.40 12.22
C LEU A 294 1.24 11.43 11.76
#